data_29bc6805f23e107bd600aa8f7d13ffa1
#
_entry.id   29bc6805f23e107bd600aa8f7d13ffa1
#
_cell.length_a   1.000
_cell.length_b   1.000
_cell.length_c   1.000
_cell.angle_alpha   90.00
_cell.angle_beta   90.00
_cell.angle_gamma   90.00
#
_symmetry.space_group_name_H-M   'P 1'
#
loop_
_entity.id
_entity.type
_entity.pdbx_description
1 polymer ?
#
loop_
_entity_poly.entity_id
_entity_poly.type
_entity_poly.pdbx_seq_one_letter_code
_entity_poly.pdbx_strand_id
1 'polypeptide(L)'
;MNPTLSKIGQTMFRLTGVRAIMADIIATLRAGGEREFINLSSGNPLVLPEVEKLWKDCTLELLNSPEYGEVVGRYGSSQGYQPFIEAIVEDFNSRYGWKLSDRNVLITPGSQSIYFFAANAFGGYAGTETLKKIVLPLSPDYTGYGGVSLVSEALVAYKPNLEIDESSRRFKYIPDFSQLSIDEETGCVIFS
;
A
#
# COMPACT_ATOMS: atom_id res chain seq x y z
N MET A 1 18.98 16.88 -25.50
CA MET A 1 17.71 17.51 -25.12
C MET A 1 17.13 16.72 -23.95
N ASN A 2 16.81 17.36 -22.83
CA ASN A 2 16.08 16.68 -21.77
C ASN A 2 14.64 16.49 -22.24
N PRO A 3 14.05 15.30 -22.09
CA PRO A 3 12.67 15.07 -22.50
C PRO A 3 11.71 15.92 -21.70
N THR A 4 10.73 16.53 -22.37
CA THR A 4 9.66 17.27 -21.69
C THR A 4 8.65 16.28 -21.14
N LEU A 5 8.48 16.24 -19.82
CA LEU A 5 7.51 15.38 -19.15
C LEU A 5 6.08 15.91 -19.29
N SER A 6 5.11 15.01 -19.42
CA SER A 6 3.70 15.34 -19.27
C SER A 6 3.39 15.88 -17.86
N LYS A 7 2.21 16.51 -17.64
CA LYS A 7 1.78 16.93 -16.29
C LYS A 7 1.77 15.77 -15.30
N ILE A 8 1.24 14.62 -15.70
CA ILE A 8 1.24 13.38 -14.89
C ILE A 8 2.68 12.95 -14.60
N GLY A 9 3.55 12.92 -15.64
CA GLY A 9 4.97 12.59 -15.47
C GLY A 9 5.66 13.51 -14.47
N GLN A 10 5.42 14.83 -14.52
CA GLN A 10 5.98 15.78 -13.56
C GLN A 10 5.53 15.49 -12.12
N THR A 11 4.26 15.11 -11.93
CA THR A 11 3.74 14.71 -10.62
C THR A 11 4.38 13.39 -10.12
N MET A 12 4.45 12.38 -10.97
CA MET A 12 5.02 11.07 -10.63
C MET A 12 6.53 11.12 -10.33
N PHE A 13 7.26 12.05 -10.93
CA PHE A 13 8.70 12.21 -10.70
C PHE A 13 9.05 13.08 -9.48
N ARG A 14 8.08 13.69 -8.82
CA ARG A 14 8.34 14.41 -7.56
C ARG A 14 8.84 13.42 -6.50
N LEU A 15 9.94 13.81 -5.85
CA LEU A 15 10.47 13.05 -4.72
C LEU A 15 9.67 13.42 -3.46
N THR A 16 8.64 12.65 -3.16
CA THR A 16 7.73 12.89 -2.03
C THR A 16 7.44 11.59 -1.26
N GLY A 17 6.86 11.73 -0.08
CA GLY A 17 6.40 10.61 0.73
C GLY A 17 7.51 9.59 1.02
N VAL A 18 7.19 8.32 0.88
CA VAL A 18 8.11 7.20 1.17
C VAL A 18 9.43 7.30 0.39
N ARG A 19 9.41 7.77 -0.86
CA ARG A 19 10.62 7.90 -1.67
C ARG A 19 11.59 8.92 -1.11
N ALA A 20 11.10 10.05 -0.60
CA ALA A 20 11.93 11.06 0.04
C ALA A 20 12.53 10.55 1.35
N ILE A 21 11.71 9.90 2.19
CA ILE A 21 12.14 9.29 3.45
C ILE A 21 13.22 8.23 3.21
N MET A 22 13.02 7.33 2.26
CA MET A 22 14.01 6.29 1.94
C MET A 22 15.32 6.86 1.39
N ALA A 23 15.25 7.91 0.57
CA ALA A 23 16.45 8.59 0.08
C ALA A 23 17.26 9.21 1.22
N ASP A 24 16.60 9.83 2.19
CA ASP A 24 17.21 10.44 3.37
C ASP A 24 17.83 9.39 4.28
N ILE A 25 17.14 8.29 4.56
CA ILE A 25 17.67 7.16 5.33
C ILE A 25 18.95 6.61 4.69
N ILE A 26 18.93 6.36 3.39
CA ILE A 26 20.09 5.82 2.66
C ILE A 26 21.26 6.82 2.71
N ALA A 27 20.99 8.11 2.53
CA ALA A 27 22.03 9.14 2.62
C ALA A 27 22.65 9.19 4.03
N THR A 28 21.83 9.12 5.07
CA THR A 28 22.27 9.15 6.47
C THR A 28 23.12 7.91 6.81
N LEU A 29 22.68 6.72 6.39
CA LEU A 29 23.44 5.47 6.59
C LEU A 29 24.82 5.52 5.90
N ARG A 30 24.88 6.08 4.70
CA ARG A 30 26.15 6.25 3.96
C ARG A 30 27.08 7.26 4.62
N ALA A 31 26.54 8.31 5.22
CA ALA A 31 27.32 9.37 5.88
C ALA A 31 27.79 8.98 7.30
N GLY A 32 27.12 8.02 7.96
CA GLY A 32 27.34 7.67 9.36
C GLY A 32 28.65 6.92 9.67
N GLY A 33 29.30 6.32 8.67
CA GLY A 33 30.54 5.54 8.87
C GLY A 33 30.36 4.38 9.86
N GLU A 34 31.34 4.19 10.76
CA GLU A 34 31.36 3.12 11.80
C GLU A 34 30.54 3.48 13.06
N ARG A 35 29.78 4.57 13.05
CA ARG A 35 28.97 4.97 14.21
C ARG A 35 27.81 4.02 14.39
N GLU A 36 27.53 3.64 15.64
CA GLU A 36 26.30 2.94 16.00
C GLU A 36 25.09 3.80 15.62
N PHE A 37 24.22 3.25 14.78
CA PHE A 37 23.05 3.96 14.25
C PHE A 37 21.77 3.28 14.71
N ILE A 38 20.97 4.02 15.50
CA ILE A 38 19.65 3.56 15.94
C ILE A 38 18.61 4.08 14.95
N ASN A 39 18.09 3.20 14.12
CA ASN A 39 17.06 3.53 13.12
C ASN A 39 15.66 3.39 13.72
N LEU A 40 15.00 4.52 13.94
CA LEU A 40 13.59 4.60 14.40
C LEU A 40 12.62 5.05 13.27
N SER A 41 13.11 5.16 12.03
CA SER A 41 12.36 5.79 10.93
C SER A 41 11.66 4.80 10.00
N SER A 42 12.08 3.54 9.97
CA SER A 42 11.47 2.52 9.09
C SER A 42 11.00 1.32 9.88
N GLY A 43 9.75 0.93 9.65
CA GLY A 43 9.15 -0.26 10.25
C GLY A 43 9.53 -1.53 9.50
N ASN A 44 10.79 -1.96 9.58
CA ASN A 44 11.16 -3.28 9.06
C ASN A 44 10.55 -4.37 9.94
N PRO A 45 9.99 -5.44 9.36
CA PRO A 45 9.47 -6.56 10.13
C PRO A 45 10.61 -7.24 10.91
N LEU A 46 10.26 -7.75 12.09
CA LEU A 46 11.17 -8.56 12.90
C LEU A 46 11.47 -9.86 12.14
N VAL A 47 12.77 -10.20 12.06
CA VAL A 47 13.20 -11.48 11.52
C VAL A 47 13.02 -12.55 12.60
N LEU A 48 12.09 -13.48 12.39
CA LEU A 48 11.84 -14.62 13.25
C LEU A 48 12.53 -15.86 12.66
N PRO A 49 13.48 -16.49 13.38
CA PRO A 49 14.27 -17.61 12.84
C PRO A 49 13.42 -18.79 12.34
N GLU A 50 12.32 -19.10 13.05
CA GLU A 50 11.40 -20.17 12.67
C GLU A 50 10.63 -19.83 11.38
N VAL A 51 10.26 -18.55 11.18
CA VAL A 51 9.60 -18.11 9.94
C VAL A 51 10.60 -18.08 8.78
N GLU A 52 11.83 -17.62 9.04
CA GLU A 52 12.90 -17.66 8.04
C GLU A 52 13.19 -19.10 7.58
N LYS A 53 13.24 -20.05 8.52
CA LYS A 53 13.42 -21.46 8.20
C LYS A 53 12.26 -21.99 7.35
N LEU A 54 11.01 -21.70 7.72
CA LEU A 54 9.82 -22.11 6.95
C LEU A 54 9.90 -21.58 5.51
N TRP A 55 10.22 -20.30 5.32
CA TRP A 55 10.36 -19.72 3.97
C TRP A 55 11.46 -20.41 3.15
N LYS A 56 12.60 -20.72 3.78
CA LYS A 56 13.68 -21.46 3.11
C LYS A 56 13.24 -22.84 2.68
N ASP A 57 12.59 -23.58 3.59
CA ASP A 57 12.12 -24.94 3.33
C ASP A 57 11.11 -24.95 2.17
N CYS A 58 10.09 -24.10 2.20
CA CYS A 58 9.09 -23.97 1.13
C CYS A 58 9.73 -23.53 -0.21
N THR A 59 10.72 -22.64 -0.17
CA THR A 59 11.44 -22.23 -1.39
C THR A 59 12.22 -23.40 -2.00
N LEU A 60 12.90 -24.18 -1.18
CA LEU A 60 13.65 -25.36 -1.64
C LEU A 60 12.71 -26.42 -2.20
N GLU A 61 11.55 -26.64 -1.57
CA GLU A 61 10.51 -27.54 -2.06
C GLU A 61 10.04 -27.13 -3.45
N LEU A 62 9.69 -25.85 -3.63
CA LEU A 62 9.28 -25.30 -4.93
C LEU A 62 10.39 -25.46 -5.99
N LEU A 63 11.63 -25.12 -5.65
CA LEU A 63 12.77 -25.21 -6.58
C LEU A 63 13.00 -26.65 -7.08
N ASN A 64 12.71 -27.64 -6.25
CA ASN A 64 12.86 -29.07 -6.56
C ASN A 64 11.57 -29.69 -7.12
N SER A 65 10.47 -28.94 -7.20
CA SER A 65 9.22 -29.44 -7.72
C SER A 65 9.21 -29.51 -9.26
N PRO A 66 8.48 -30.45 -9.87
CA PRO A 66 8.31 -30.49 -11.32
C PRO A 66 7.55 -29.29 -11.87
N GLU A 67 6.77 -28.60 -11.03
CA GLU A 67 5.98 -27.42 -11.40
C GLU A 67 6.82 -26.14 -11.49
N TYR A 68 8.06 -26.13 -11.00
CA TYR A 68 8.90 -24.93 -10.97
C TYR A 68 8.98 -24.23 -12.33
N GLY A 69 9.22 -24.97 -13.40
CA GLY A 69 9.32 -24.42 -14.77
C GLY A 69 8.01 -23.76 -15.24
N GLU A 70 6.86 -24.32 -14.87
CA GLU A 70 5.55 -23.75 -15.19
C GLU A 70 5.32 -22.46 -14.41
N VAL A 71 5.60 -22.48 -13.10
CA VAL A 71 5.34 -21.35 -12.19
C VAL A 71 6.19 -20.13 -12.57
N VAL A 72 7.46 -20.30 -12.89
CA VAL A 72 8.38 -19.17 -13.15
C VAL A 72 8.56 -18.86 -14.64
N GLY A 73 8.27 -19.77 -15.54
CA GLY A 73 8.57 -19.65 -16.96
C GLY A 73 7.39 -19.35 -17.87
N ARG A 74 6.16 -19.37 -17.35
CA ARG A 74 4.96 -19.13 -18.16
C ARG A 74 4.12 -17.99 -17.65
N TYR A 75 3.37 -17.36 -18.56
CA TYR A 75 2.35 -16.40 -18.19
C TYR A 75 1.21 -17.08 -17.45
N GLY A 76 0.87 -16.57 -16.26
CA GLY A 76 -0.29 -16.99 -15.50
C GLY A 76 -1.55 -16.21 -15.83
N SER A 77 -2.59 -16.42 -15.04
CA SER A 77 -3.81 -15.61 -15.06
C SER A 77 -3.51 -14.16 -14.67
N SER A 78 -4.24 -13.21 -15.25
CA SER A 78 -4.19 -11.80 -14.84
C SER A 78 -4.65 -11.56 -13.39
N GLN A 79 -5.36 -12.52 -12.81
CA GLN A 79 -5.81 -12.49 -11.41
C GLN A 79 -4.71 -12.92 -10.43
N GLY A 80 -3.72 -13.68 -10.91
CA GLY A 80 -2.62 -14.22 -10.12
C GLY A 80 -2.49 -15.74 -10.24
N TYR A 81 -1.62 -16.31 -9.43
CA TYR A 81 -1.36 -17.75 -9.41
C TYR A 81 -2.52 -18.49 -8.72
N GLN A 82 -3.24 -19.32 -9.49
CA GLN A 82 -4.50 -19.94 -9.06
C GLN A 82 -4.38 -20.76 -7.77
N PRO A 83 -3.37 -21.64 -7.57
CA PRO A 83 -3.24 -22.36 -6.31
C PRO A 83 -3.06 -21.47 -5.08
N PHE A 84 -2.41 -20.31 -5.24
CA PHE A 84 -2.27 -19.36 -4.14
C PHE A 84 -3.59 -18.65 -3.82
N ILE A 85 -4.38 -18.30 -4.84
CA ILE A 85 -5.73 -17.74 -4.66
C ILE A 85 -6.62 -18.72 -3.91
N GLU A 86 -6.62 -20.01 -4.29
CA GLU A 86 -7.38 -21.06 -3.64
C GLU A 86 -6.98 -21.24 -2.18
N ALA A 87 -5.68 -21.25 -1.88
CA ALA A 87 -5.17 -21.32 -0.52
C ALA A 87 -5.62 -20.14 0.35
N ILE A 88 -5.64 -18.91 -0.19
CA ILE A 88 -6.16 -17.71 0.50
C ILE A 88 -7.65 -17.87 0.79
N VAL A 89 -8.42 -18.31 -0.20
CA VAL A 89 -9.87 -18.52 -0.07
C VAL A 89 -10.17 -19.55 1.01
N GLU A 90 -9.47 -20.69 0.99
CA GLU A 90 -9.64 -21.74 1.99
C GLU A 90 -9.28 -21.24 3.40
N ASP A 91 -8.13 -20.60 3.56
CA ASP A 91 -7.67 -20.11 4.86
C ASP A 91 -8.64 -19.09 5.46
N PHE A 92 -9.09 -18.12 4.68
CA PHE A 92 -10.00 -17.08 5.16
C PHE A 92 -11.40 -17.61 5.44
N ASN A 93 -11.91 -18.51 4.62
CA ASN A 93 -13.20 -19.14 4.86
C ASN A 93 -13.16 -20.02 6.13
N SER A 94 -12.06 -20.76 6.36
CA SER A 94 -11.92 -21.60 7.54
C SER A 94 -11.73 -20.80 8.82
N ARG A 95 -10.92 -19.73 8.80
CA ARG A 95 -10.62 -18.94 10.01
C ARG A 95 -11.72 -17.96 10.39
N TYR A 96 -12.37 -17.34 9.40
CA TYR A 96 -13.28 -16.23 9.65
C TYR A 96 -14.74 -16.56 9.30
N GLY A 97 -15.00 -17.76 8.77
CA GLY A 97 -16.34 -18.14 8.32
C GLY A 97 -16.84 -17.30 7.12
N TRP A 98 -15.94 -16.71 6.35
CA TRP A 98 -16.28 -15.94 5.16
C TRP A 98 -16.75 -16.89 4.05
N LYS A 99 -17.44 -16.34 3.07
CA LYS A 99 -17.93 -17.11 1.91
C LYS A 99 -17.26 -16.61 0.65
N LEU A 100 -15.93 -16.56 0.67
CA LEU A 100 -15.14 -16.14 -0.48
C LEU A 100 -15.11 -17.23 -1.55
N SER A 101 -14.99 -16.79 -2.79
CA SER A 101 -14.61 -17.60 -3.94
C SER A 101 -13.34 -17.00 -4.56
N ASP A 102 -12.77 -17.65 -5.54
CA ASP A 102 -11.64 -17.16 -6.34
C ASP A 102 -11.88 -15.76 -6.91
N ARG A 103 -13.13 -15.44 -7.27
CA ARG A 103 -13.53 -14.12 -7.80
C ARG A 103 -13.35 -12.95 -6.81
N ASN A 104 -13.16 -13.24 -5.53
CA ASN A 104 -12.98 -12.24 -4.48
C ASN A 104 -11.50 -11.92 -4.20
N VAL A 105 -10.57 -12.61 -4.84
CA VAL A 105 -9.14 -12.49 -4.57
C VAL A 105 -8.40 -12.07 -5.84
N LEU A 106 -7.61 -11.03 -5.74
CA LEU A 106 -6.71 -10.56 -6.79
C LEU A 106 -5.30 -10.41 -6.20
N ILE A 107 -4.31 -11.06 -6.81
CA ILE A 107 -2.92 -10.95 -6.39
C ILE A 107 -2.25 -9.79 -7.12
N THR A 108 -1.60 -8.92 -6.37
CA THR A 108 -0.88 -7.76 -6.91
C THR A 108 0.53 -7.69 -6.34
N PRO A 109 1.47 -6.99 -7.00
CA PRO A 109 2.81 -6.75 -6.44
C PRO A 109 2.78 -5.74 -5.28
N GLY A 110 2.07 -6.10 -4.20
CA GLY A 110 1.92 -5.32 -2.98
C GLY A 110 0.72 -4.38 -2.96
N SER A 111 0.32 -3.96 -1.75
CA SER A 111 -0.87 -3.13 -1.49
C SER A 111 -0.81 -1.76 -2.18
N GLN A 112 0.37 -1.16 -2.39
CA GLN A 112 0.50 0.11 -3.11
C GLN A 112 -0.02 0.05 -4.54
N SER A 113 0.13 -1.09 -5.21
CA SER A 113 -0.40 -1.28 -6.56
C SER A 113 -1.91 -1.24 -6.58
N ILE A 114 -2.58 -1.93 -5.62
CA ILE A 114 -4.05 -1.91 -5.57
C ILE A 114 -4.58 -0.54 -5.15
N TYR A 115 -3.92 0.17 -4.24
CA TYR A 115 -4.28 1.55 -3.90
C TYR A 115 -4.18 2.47 -5.11
N PHE A 116 -3.11 2.36 -5.90
CA PHE A 116 -2.97 3.13 -7.14
C PHE A 116 -4.09 2.82 -8.13
N PHE A 117 -4.38 1.56 -8.38
CA PHE A 117 -5.45 1.16 -9.30
C PHE A 117 -6.83 1.58 -8.80
N ALA A 118 -7.16 1.33 -7.55
CA ALA A 118 -8.45 1.67 -6.97
C ALA A 118 -8.68 3.20 -6.95
N ALA A 119 -7.68 3.97 -6.51
CA ALA A 119 -7.76 5.43 -6.46
C ALA A 119 -8.01 6.02 -7.85
N ASN A 120 -7.36 5.50 -8.90
CA ASN A 120 -7.50 6.03 -10.26
C ASN A 120 -8.68 5.41 -11.04
N ALA A 121 -9.21 4.27 -10.59
CA ALA A 121 -10.44 3.70 -11.15
C ALA A 121 -11.70 4.39 -10.64
N PHE A 122 -11.70 4.82 -9.38
CA PHE A 122 -12.86 5.40 -8.72
C PHE A 122 -12.74 6.91 -8.49
N GLY A 123 -11.51 7.45 -8.40
CA GLY A 123 -11.24 8.87 -8.23
C GLY A 123 -10.79 9.54 -9.53
N GLY A 124 -10.88 10.88 -9.57
CA GLY A 124 -10.55 11.67 -10.75
C GLY A 124 -11.78 12.05 -11.57
N TYR A 125 -11.55 12.51 -12.81
CA TYR A 125 -12.64 13.00 -13.63
C TYR A 125 -13.50 11.89 -14.19
N ALA A 126 -14.80 11.93 -13.87
CA ALA A 126 -15.84 11.10 -14.47
C ALA A 126 -16.54 11.92 -15.58
N GLY A 127 -16.21 11.64 -16.83
CA GLY A 127 -16.59 12.50 -17.95
C GLY A 127 -15.78 13.81 -17.98
N THR A 128 -16.38 14.91 -18.38
CA THR A 128 -15.67 16.19 -18.59
C THR A 128 -15.73 17.15 -17.39
N GLU A 129 -16.70 16.99 -16.49
CA GLU A 129 -17.00 18.02 -15.48
C GLU A 129 -17.03 17.50 -14.04
N THR A 130 -17.34 16.22 -13.81
CA THR A 130 -17.51 15.68 -12.46
C THR A 130 -16.19 15.16 -11.91
N LEU A 131 -15.70 15.74 -10.83
CA LEU A 131 -14.51 15.27 -10.12
C LEU A 131 -14.93 14.32 -8.98
N LYS A 132 -14.61 13.04 -9.12
CA LYS A 132 -14.77 12.04 -8.07
C LYS A 132 -13.62 12.11 -7.08
N LYS A 133 -13.94 12.30 -5.80
CA LYS A 133 -12.98 12.50 -4.71
C LYS A 133 -12.41 11.17 -4.19
N ILE A 134 -11.15 11.18 -3.84
CA ILE A 134 -10.46 10.14 -3.08
C ILE A 134 -10.33 10.67 -1.65
N VAL A 135 -11.09 10.11 -0.73
CA VAL A 135 -11.21 10.61 0.64
C VAL A 135 -10.25 9.88 1.55
N LEU A 136 -9.41 10.63 2.27
CA LEU A 136 -8.61 10.17 3.38
C LEU A 136 -9.25 10.70 4.69
N PRO A 137 -9.98 9.86 5.42
CA PRO A 137 -10.70 10.30 6.63
C PRO A 137 -9.77 10.61 7.80
N LEU A 138 -8.51 10.23 7.70
CA LEU A 138 -7.48 10.44 8.71
C LEU A 138 -6.23 11.01 8.05
N SER A 139 -5.75 12.18 8.50
CA SER A 139 -4.49 12.77 8.05
C SER A 139 -3.80 13.47 9.24
N PRO A 140 -2.62 13.02 9.71
CA PRO A 140 -1.68 12.14 8.99
C PRO A 140 -2.09 10.66 8.99
N ASP A 141 -1.81 9.99 7.88
CA ASP A 141 -1.92 8.55 7.66
C ASP A 141 -0.66 8.08 6.90
N TYR A 142 -0.70 6.91 6.32
CA TYR A 142 0.44 6.37 5.57
C TYR A 142 0.88 7.31 4.44
N THR A 143 2.16 7.66 4.43
CA THR A 143 2.73 8.67 3.50
C THR A 143 2.62 8.29 2.01
N GLY A 144 2.43 7.01 1.71
CA GLY A 144 2.25 6.50 0.36
C GLY A 144 0.93 6.92 -0.28
N TYR A 145 -0.09 7.25 0.50
CA TYR A 145 -1.41 7.63 -0.05
C TYR A 145 -1.40 8.98 -0.77
N GLY A 146 -0.55 9.91 -0.37
CA GLY A 146 -0.43 11.21 -1.04
C GLY A 146 0.02 11.17 -2.50
N GLY A 147 0.59 10.05 -2.94
CA GLY A 147 1.10 9.86 -4.31
C GLY A 147 0.29 8.91 -5.18
N VAL A 148 -0.85 8.39 -4.72
CA VAL A 148 -1.61 7.37 -5.46
C VAL A 148 -2.46 7.95 -6.60
N SER A 149 -2.92 9.19 -6.50
CA SER A 149 -3.77 9.81 -7.52
C SER A 149 -2.97 10.47 -8.64
N LEU A 150 -3.38 10.21 -9.87
CA LEU A 150 -2.91 10.93 -11.07
C LEU A 150 -3.55 12.31 -11.20
N VAL A 151 -4.68 12.53 -10.52
CA VAL A 151 -5.43 13.79 -10.44
C VAL A 151 -5.28 14.32 -9.02
N SER A 152 -4.33 15.21 -8.80
CA SER A 152 -3.97 15.67 -7.45
C SER A 152 -5.12 16.37 -6.71
N GLU A 153 -5.97 17.08 -7.44
CA GLU A 153 -7.15 17.77 -6.90
C GLU A 153 -8.28 16.81 -6.46
N ALA A 154 -8.21 15.54 -6.87
CA ALA A 154 -9.17 14.54 -6.41
C ALA A 154 -8.90 14.07 -4.99
N LEU A 155 -7.68 14.24 -4.46
CA LEU A 155 -7.33 13.78 -3.12
C LEU A 155 -7.81 14.79 -2.07
N VAL A 156 -8.69 14.33 -1.19
CA VAL A 156 -9.26 15.11 -0.08
C VAL A 156 -8.90 14.45 1.25
N ALA A 157 -8.23 15.17 2.12
CA ALA A 157 -7.81 14.67 3.42
C ALA A 157 -8.47 15.45 4.56
N TYR A 158 -8.91 14.74 5.58
CA TYR A 158 -9.56 15.31 6.77
C TYR A 158 -8.60 15.30 7.95
N LYS A 159 -8.61 16.40 8.72
CA LYS A 159 -7.82 16.50 9.93
C LYS A 159 -8.49 15.70 11.04
N PRO A 160 -7.75 14.87 11.80
CA PRO A 160 -8.30 14.10 12.90
C PRO A 160 -8.48 14.95 14.16
N ASN A 161 -9.28 14.44 15.08
CA ASN A 161 -9.20 14.81 16.48
C ASN A 161 -7.99 14.14 17.11
N LEU A 162 -7.34 14.83 18.04
CA LEU A 162 -6.20 14.32 18.80
C LEU A 162 -6.64 14.02 20.23
N GLU A 163 -6.65 12.74 20.60
CA GLU A 163 -6.82 12.30 21.98
C GLU A 163 -5.44 12.14 22.62
N ILE A 164 -5.21 12.84 23.74
CA ILE A 164 -3.95 12.82 24.48
C ILE A 164 -4.21 12.22 25.86
N ASP A 165 -3.45 11.17 26.19
CA ASP A 165 -3.35 10.64 27.54
C ASP A 165 -1.98 11.02 28.14
N GLU A 166 -1.96 12.09 28.90
CA GLU A 166 -0.73 12.60 29.52
C GLU A 166 -0.16 11.62 30.56
N SER A 167 -1.02 10.81 31.21
CA SER A 167 -0.57 9.88 32.23
C SER A 167 0.28 8.74 31.66
N SER A 168 -0.08 8.22 30.50
CA SER A 168 0.66 7.18 29.77
C SER A 168 1.64 7.75 28.74
N ARG A 169 1.67 9.07 28.55
CA ARG A 169 2.43 9.77 27.47
C ARG A 169 2.09 9.22 26.09
N ARG A 170 0.81 8.99 25.83
CA ARG A 170 0.31 8.47 24.55
C ARG A 170 -0.62 9.47 23.91
N PHE A 171 -0.72 9.39 22.62
CA PHE A 171 -1.75 10.10 21.85
C PHE A 171 -2.31 9.18 20.77
N LYS A 172 -3.51 9.50 20.31
CA LYS A 172 -4.18 8.79 19.22
C LYS A 172 -4.87 9.78 18.30
N TYR A 173 -4.75 9.57 17.02
CA TYR A 173 -5.55 10.25 16.02
C TYR A 173 -6.88 9.52 15.85
N ILE A 174 -7.97 10.26 15.94
CA ILE A 174 -9.34 9.74 15.79
C ILE A 174 -9.99 10.48 14.61
N PRO A 175 -10.55 9.78 13.62
CA PRO A 175 -11.26 10.43 12.53
C PRO A 175 -12.39 11.30 13.07
N ASP A 176 -12.49 12.53 12.57
CA ASP A 176 -13.61 13.41 12.91
C ASP A 176 -14.76 13.15 11.95
N PHE A 177 -15.63 12.23 12.30
CA PHE A 177 -16.79 11.86 11.51
C PHE A 177 -17.81 13.00 11.35
N SER A 178 -17.74 14.05 12.18
CA SER A 178 -18.62 15.21 12.03
C SER A 178 -18.23 16.11 10.86
N GLN A 179 -16.97 16.10 10.48
CA GLN A 179 -16.45 16.85 9.33
C GLN A 179 -16.35 16.00 8.05
N LEU A 180 -16.38 14.68 8.20
CA LEU A 180 -16.25 13.77 7.07
C LEU A 180 -17.49 13.83 6.17
N SER A 181 -17.32 14.32 4.94
CA SER A 181 -18.38 14.31 3.92
C SER A 181 -18.16 13.15 2.96
N ILE A 182 -19.15 12.25 2.92
CA ILE A 182 -19.25 11.17 1.93
C ILE A 182 -20.54 11.44 1.13
N ASP A 183 -20.38 11.78 -0.13
CA ASP A 183 -21.44 12.23 -1.02
C ASP A 183 -21.33 11.58 -2.42
N GLU A 184 -22.17 12.00 -3.35
CA GLU A 184 -22.18 11.49 -4.72
C GLU A 184 -20.87 11.79 -5.49
N GLU A 185 -20.09 12.76 -5.04
CA GLU A 185 -18.77 13.05 -5.62
C GLU A 185 -17.68 12.16 -5.01
N THR A 186 -17.95 11.37 -3.98
CA THR A 186 -16.98 10.46 -3.39
C THR A 186 -16.79 9.24 -4.29
N GLY A 187 -15.60 9.08 -4.84
CA GLY A 187 -15.22 7.94 -5.67
C GLY A 187 -14.76 6.76 -4.82
N CYS A 188 -13.88 7.02 -3.85
CA CYS A 188 -13.44 6.01 -2.89
C CYS A 188 -12.97 6.64 -1.58
N VAL A 189 -12.90 5.81 -0.53
CA VAL A 189 -12.35 6.15 0.79
C VAL A 189 -11.17 5.22 1.04
N ILE A 190 -10.04 5.77 1.44
CA ILE A 190 -8.82 5.02 1.75
C ILE A 190 -8.43 5.28 3.21
N PHE A 191 -8.22 4.22 3.95
CA PHE A 191 -7.72 4.27 5.33
C PHE A 191 -6.95 2.99 5.67
N SER A 192 -6.09 3.03 6.70
CA SER A 192 -5.30 1.91 7.21
C SER A 192 -5.34 1.79 8.74
#